data_293515ad2b4ae560b6e8a3a7e47032c5
#
_entry.id   293515ad2b4ae560b6e8a3a7e47032c5
#
_cell.length_a   1.000
_cell.length_b   1.000
_cell.length_c   1.000
_cell.angle_alpha   90.00
_cell.angle_beta   90.00
_cell.angle_gamma   90.00
#
_symmetry.space_group_name_H-M   'P 1'
#
loop_
_entity.id
_entity.type
_entity.pdbx_description
1 polymer ?
#
loop_
_entity_poly.entity_id
_entity_poly.type
_entity_poly.pdbx_seq_one_letter_code
_entity_poly.pdbx_strand_id
1 'polypeptide(L)'
;MLFRSIDSIAQTAEAIRRIDETSTERFKEAFAAIQQNFVQTFSTLFGGGRAGLTLLDENDPLESGIDIVASPPGKRLQNVQLLSGGEKALTAISLMFAIFKYKPSPFCLLDEIDAPLDDANVSRFVEMLRSMLSHTQFILITHNRRTIDRKSTRLNSSHT
;
A
#
# COMPACT_ATOMS: atom_id res chain seq x y z
N MET A 1 -45.33 5.28 -24.73
CA MET A 1 -44.38 5.86 -23.78
C MET A 1 -43.88 4.83 -22.73
N LEU A 2 -44.75 4.00 -22.14
CA LEU A 2 -44.39 3.03 -21.11
C LEU A 2 -43.32 2.01 -21.56
N PHE A 3 -43.42 1.45 -22.76
CA PHE A 3 -42.45 0.43 -23.25
C PHE A 3 -41.02 0.96 -23.37
N ARG A 4 -40.83 2.21 -23.83
CA ARG A 4 -39.47 2.80 -23.86
C ARG A 4 -38.86 3.01 -22.48
N SER A 5 -39.67 3.29 -21.47
CA SER A 5 -39.19 3.42 -20.07
C SER A 5 -38.73 2.07 -19.50
N ILE A 6 -39.46 1.01 -19.79
CA ILE A 6 -39.14 -0.34 -19.32
C ILE A 6 -37.85 -0.83 -19.96
N ASP A 7 -37.66 -0.64 -21.27
CA ASP A 7 -36.45 -0.99 -22.00
C ASP A 7 -35.23 -0.21 -21.47
N SER A 8 -35.41 1.11 -21.19
CA SER A 8 -34.35 1.92 -20.63
C SER A 8 -33.95 1.49 -19.24
N ILE A 9 -34.86 1.10 -18.38
CA ILE A 9 -34.60 0.56 -17.03
C ILE A 9 -33.84 -0.77 -17.13
N ALA A 10 -34.27 -1.68 -18.00
CA ALA A 10 -33.61 -2.96 -18.22
C ALA A 10 -32.18 -2.79 -18.74
N GLN A 11 -31.96 -1.89 -19.69
CA GLN A 11 -30.61 -1.57 -20.21
C GLN A 11 -29.70 -0.97 -19.13
N THR A 12 -30.24 -0.07 -18.29
CA THR A 12 -29.48 0.52 -17.18
C THR A 12 -29.11 -0.54 -16.14
N ALA A 13 -30.06 -1.41 -15.75
CA ALA A 13 -29.80 -2.49 -14.82
C ALA A 13 -28.74 -3.47 -15.34
N GLU A 14 -28.78 -3.81 -16.62
CA GLU A 14 -27.76 -4.65 -17.24
C GLU A 14 -26.40 -3.97 -17.29
N ALA A 15 -26.34 -2.66 -17.56
CA ALA A 15 -25.10 -1.91 -17.53
C ALA A 15 -24.48 -1.88 -16.12
N ILE A 16 -25.30 -1.67 -15.09
CA ILE A 16 -24.85 -1.71 -13.68
C ILE A 16 -24.29 -3.09 -13.36
N ARG A 17 -25.01 -4.16 -13.67
CA ARG A 17 -24.56 -5.53 -13.43
C ARG A 17 -23.19 -5.82 -14.03
N ARG A 18 -22.96 -5.39 -15.29
CA ARG A 18 -21.65 -5.57 -15.96
C ARG A 18 -20.55 -4.77 -15.32
N ILE A 19 -20.86 -3.55 -14.85
CA ILE A 19 -19.90 -2.72 -14.12
C ILE A 19 -19.53 -3.40 -12.80
N ASP A 20 -20.48 -3.90 -12.05
CA ASP A 20 -20.26 -4.57 -10.77
C ASP A 20 -19.44 -5.85 -10.94
N GLU A 21 -19.74 -6.67 -11.94
CA GLU A 21 -18.97 -7.88 -12.27
C GLU A 21 -17.51 -7.52 -12.61
N THR A 22 -17.31 -6.57 -13.53
CA THR A 22 -15.95 -6.13 -13.92
C THR A 22 -15.20 -5.50 -12.76
N SER A 23 -15.87 -4.71 -11.92
CA SER A 23 -15.27 -4.08 -10.74
C SER A 23 -14.86 -5.12 -9.71
N THR A 24 -15.71 -6.14 -9.48
CA THR A 24 -15.41 -7.25 -8.56
C THR A 24 -14.18 -8.05 -9.02
N GLU A 25 -14.08 -8.37 -10.31
CA GLU A 25 -12.91 -9.08 -10.86
C GLU A 25 -11.64 -8.26 -10.69
N ARG A 26 -11.66 -6.98 -11.08
CA ARG A 26 -10.51 -6.08 -10.93
C ARG A 26 -10.11 -5.87 -9.46
N PHE A 27 -11.09 -5.78 -8.58
CA PHE A 27 -10.83 -5.67 -7.14
C PHE A 27 -10.12 -6.92 -6.61
N LYS A 28 -10.61 -8.12 -6.94
CA LYS A 28 -10.00 -9.39 -6.51
C LYS A 28 -8.55 -9.52 -7.01
N GLU A 29 -8.30 -9.17 -8.26
CA GLU A 29 -6.95 -9.17 -8.84
C GLU A 29 -6.02 -8.18 -8.10
N ALA A 30 -6.49 -6.94 -7.91
CA ALA A 30 -5.74 -5.91 -7.20
C ALA A 30 -5.47 -6.31 -5.74
N PHE A 31 -6.50 -6.82 -5.04
CA PHE A 31 -6.39 -7.25 -3.65
C PHE A 31 -5.35 -8.36 -3.48
N ALA A 32 -5.38 -9.38 -4.33
CA ALA A 32 -4.41 -10.48 -4.29
C ALA A 32 -2.98 -10.00 -4.54
N ALA A 33 -2.78 -9.13 -5.54
CA ALA A 33 -1.47 -8.58 -5.85
C ALA A 33 -0.94 -7.65 -4.74
N ILE A 34 -1.78 -6.79 -4.18
CA ILE A 34 -1.43 -5.91 -3.06
C ILE A 34 -1.13 -6.73 -1.81
N GLN A 35 -1.90 -7.77 -1.52
CA GLN A 35 -1.64 -8.69 -0.41
C GLN A 35 -0.26 -9.34 -0.53
N GLN A 36 0.08 -9.87 -1.69
CA GLN A 36 1.39 -10.47 -1.93
C GLN A 36 2.52 -9.45 -1.75
N ASN A 37 2.37 -8.26 -2.31
CA ASN A 37 3.33 -7.18 -2.13
C ASN A 37 3.44 -6.76 -0.67
N PHE A 38 2.31 -6.71 0.08
CA PHE A 38 2.29 -6.32 1.48
C PHE A 38 3.07 -7.27 2.37
N VAL A 39 2.92 -8.58 2.17
CA VAL A 39 3.73 -9.59 2.87
C VAL A 39 5.24 -9.33 2.67
N GLN A 40 5.65 -9.04 1.45
CA GLN A 40 7.06 -8.79 1.11
C GLN A 40 7.57 -7.47 1.70
N THR A 41 6.83 -6.36 1.51
CA THR A 41 7.24 -5.04 2.00
C THR A 41 7.26 -4.99 3.52
N PHE A 42 6.30 -5.63 4.18
CA PHE A 42 6.28 -5.75 5.63
C PHE A 42 7.52 -6.50 6.16
N SER A 43 7.78 -7.69 5.62
CA SER A 43 8.94 -8.49 6.03
C SER A 43 10.26 -7.74 5.80
N THR A 44 10.38 -6.98 4.71
CA THR A 44 11.57 -6.16 4.41
C THR A 44 11.73 -5.02 5.40
N LEU A 45 10.67 -4.25 5.67
CA LEU A 45 10.73 -3.07 6.53
C LEU A 45 10.90 -3.44 8.01
N PHE A 46 10.25 -4.51 8.48
CA PHE A 46 10.41 -4.98 9.87
C PHE A 46 11.68 -5.84 10.08
N GLY A 47 12.32 -6.28 8.99
CA GLY A 47 13.42 -7.23 9.07
C GLY A 47 12.96 -8.64 9.45
N GLY A 48 11.74 -9.01 9.02
CA GLY A 48 11.08 -10.28 9.30
C GLY A 48 9.62 -10.09 9.68
N GLY A 49 9.01 -11.14 10.26
CA GLY A 49 7.61 -11.12 10.66
C GLY A 49 6.65 -11.47 9.51
N ARG A 50 5.35 -11.34 9.76
CA ARG A 50 4.28 -11.64 8.80
C ARG A 50 3.20 -10.58 8.87
N ALA A 51 2.56 -10.32 7.75
CA ALA A 51 1.40 -9.46 7.66
C ALA A 51 0.42 -9.98 6.62
N GLY A 52 -0.83 -9.55 6.68
CA GLY A 52 -1.85 -9.93 5.73
C GLY A 52 -3.02 -8.95 5.75
N LEU A 53 -3.78 -8.99 4.66
CA LEU A 53 -5.05 -8.31 4.51
C LEU A 53 -6.15 -9.38 4.50
N THR A 54 -7.26 -9.11 5.16
CA THR A 54 -8.42 -10.01 5.20
C THR A 54 -9.68 -9.22 4.89
N LEU A 55 -10.49 -9.73 3.98
CA LEU A 55 -11.83 -9.18 3.75
C LEU A 55 -12.75 -9.61 4.92
N LEU A 56 -13.58 -8.69 5.39
CA LEU A 56 -14.57 -8.97 6.42
C LEU A 56 -15.78 -9.73 5.85
N ASP A 57 -16.11 -9.50 4.57
CA ASP A 57 -17.13 -10.21 3.81
C ASP A 57 -16.57 -10.62 2.45
N GLU A 58 -16.36 -11.91 2.24
CA GLU A 58 -15.86 -12.45 0.97
C GLU A 58 -16.95 -12.54 -0.11
N ASN A 59 -18.24 -12.50 0.28
CA ASN A 59 -19.35 -12.60 -0.65
C ASN A 59 -19.62 -11.25 -1.34
N ASP A 60 -19.34 -10.14 -0.65
CA ASP A 60 -19.46 -8.78 -1.22
C ASP A 60 -18.14 -8.02 -1.08
N PRO A 61 -17.15 -8.32 -1.94
CA PRO A 61 -15.82 -7.73 -1.83
C PRO A 61 -15.78 -6.22 -2.04
N LEU A 62 -16.73 -5.64 -2.79
CA LEU A 62 -16.74 -4.20 -3.09
C LEU A 62 -17.22 -3.37 -1.91
N GLU A 63 -18.14 -3.90 -1.10
CA GLU A 63 -18.67 -3.24 0.11
C GLU A 63 -17.98 -3.75 1.38
N SER A 64 -17.11 -4.76 1.26
CA SER A 64 -16.39 -5.35 2.39
C SER A 64 -15.41 -4.36 3.02
N GLY A 65 -15.34 -4.37 4.34
CA GLY A 65 -14.20 -3.83 5.07
C GLY A 65 -12.95 -4.70 4.88
N ILE A 66 -11.78 -4.10 5.08
CA ILE A 66 -10.49 -4.80 5.04
C ILE A 66 -9.83 -4.71 6.42
N ASP A 67 -9.57 -5.86 7.02
CA ASP A 67 -8.77 -5.95 8.23
C ASP A 67 -7.29 -6.13 7.90
N ILE A 68 -6.43 -5.48 8.69
CA ILE A 68 -4.98 -5.61 8.60
C ILE A 68 -4.50 -6.40 9.82
N VAL A 69 -3.88 -7.54 9.56
CA VAL A 69 -3.25 -8.35 10.59
C VAL A 69 -1.73 -8.33 10.41
N ALA A 70 -1.01 -8.26 11.51
CA ALA A 70 0.45 -8.21 11.48
C ALA A 70 1.06 -8.93 12.70
N SER A 71 2.23 -9.50 12.46
CA SER A 71 3.07 -10.17 13.44
C SER A 71 4.50 -9.68 13.27
N PRO A 72 4.86 -8.55 13.91
CA PRO A 72 6.26 -8.12 13.97
C PRO A 72 7.18 -9.22 14.53
N PRO A 73 8.48 -9.17 14.24
CA PRO A 73 9.43 -10.17 14.77
C PRO A 73 9.29 -10.34 16.28
N GLY A 74 9.17 -11.60 16.73
CA GLY A 74 9.01 -11.95 18.15
C GLY A 74 7.60 -11.75 18.73
N LYS A 75 6.63 -11.31 17.94
CA LYS A 75 5.23 -11.12 18.36
C LYS A 75 4.29 -12.12 17.71
N ARG A 76 3.11 -12.31 18.32
CA ARG A 76 2.03 -13.12 17.73
C ARG A 76 1.30 -12.30 16.66
N LEU A 77 0.64 -13.01 15.74
CA LEU A 77 -0.25 -12.40 14.76
C LEU A 77 -1.44 -11.75 15.47
N GLN A 78 -1.69 -10.49 15.19
CA GLN A 78 -2.77 -9.71 15.81
C GLN A 78 -3.26 -8.62 14.88
N ASN A 79 -4.42 -8.05 15.17
CA ASN A 79 -4.95 -6.90 14.45
C ASN A 79 -4.01 -5.71 14.61
N VAL A 80 -3.84 -4.91 13.55
CA VAL A 80 -2.96 -3.72 13.53
C VAL A 80 -3.29 -2.74 14.66
N GLN A 81 -4.54 -2.67 15.10
CA GLN A 81 -4.96 -1.78 16.18
C GLN A 81 -4.29 -2.09 17.53
N LEU A 82 -3.81 -3.31 17.71
CA LEU A 82 -3.14 -3.76 18.94
C LEU A 82 -1.62 -3.55 18.93
N LEU A 83 -1.06 -3.06 17.82
CA LEU A 83 0.36 -2.76 17.68
C LEU A 83 0.72 -1.45 18.38
N SER A 84 2.02 -1.28 18.69
CA SER A 84 2.54 0.01 19.17
C SER A 84 2.45 1.09 18.07
N GLY A 85 2.54 2.37 18.46
CA GLY A 85 2.44 3.49 17.51
C GLY A 85 3.45 3.41 16.37
N GLY A 86 4.72 3.13 16.66
CA GLY A 86 5.77 2.96 15.65
C GLY A 86 5.53 1.75 14.74
N GLU A 87 5.07 0.62 15.30
CA GLU A 87 4.70 -0.57 14.52
C GLU A 87 3.49 -0.32 13.60
N LYS A 88 2.48 0.42 14.09
CA LYS A 88 1.35 0.86 13.25
C LYS A 88 1.82 1.69 12.07
N ALA A 89 2.67 2.68 12.33
CA ALA A 89 3.22 3.56 11.29
C ALA A 89 4.02 2.75 10.25
N LEU A 90 4.91 1.87 10.71
CA LEU A 90 5.70 1.03 9.80
C LEU A 90 4.83 0.05 9.00
N THR A 91 3.76 -0.48 9.60
CA THR A 91 2.77 -1.32 8.91
C THR A 91 2.03 -0.53 7.82
N ALA A 92 1.61 0.71 8.13
CA ALA A 92 0.96 1.59 7.15
C ALA A 92 1.90 1.94 5.99
N ILE A 93 3.17 2.23 6.27
CA ILE A 93 4.21 2.47 5.26
C ILE A 93 4.41 1.21 4.39
N SER A 94 4.42 0.02 5.00
CA SER A 94 4.53 -1.24 4.27
C SER A 94 3.37 -1.46 3.30
N LEU A 95 2.14 -1.15 3.72
CA LEU A 95 0.96 -1.23 2.87
C LEU A 95 0.98 -0.19 1.75
N MET A 96 1.39 1.04 2.06
CA MET A 96 1.57 2.09 1.07
C MET A 96 2.52 1.62 -0.05
N PHE A 97 3.69 1.07 0.30
CA PHE A 97 4.62 0.54 -0.69
C PHE A 97 4.07 -0.67 -1.46
N ALA A 98 3.25 -1.50 -0.83
CA ALA A 98 2.59 -2.62 -1.51
C ALA A 98 1.64 -2.14 -2.61
N ILE A 99 0.88 -1.08 -2.33
CA ILE A 99 -0.01 -0.44 -3.30
C ILE A 99 0.81 0.20 -4.43
N PHE A 100 1.90 0.92 -4.10
CA PHE A 100 2.80 1.49 -5.09
C PHE A 100 3.44 0.45 -6.01
N LYS A 101 3.80 -0.72 -5.50
CA LYS A 101 4.33 -1.83 -6.32
C LYS A 101 3.28 -2.38 -7.28
N TYR A 102 2.02 -2.41 -6.89
CA TYR A 102 0.93 -2.85 -7.76
C TYR A 102 0.65 -1.84 -8.88
N LYS A 103 0.54 -0.55 -8.51
CA LYS A 103 0.29 0.52 -9.47
C LYS A 103 1.24 1.70 -9.22
N PRO A 104 2.45 1.66 -9.81
CA PRO A 104 3.43 2.73 -9.64
C PRO A 104 2.90 4.07 -10.15
N SER A 105 3.08 5.13 -9.36
CA SER A 105 2.87 6.50 -9.81
C SER A 105 4.18 7.06 -10.35
N PRO A 106 4.19 7.91 -11.38
CA PRO A 106 5.41 8.52 -11.90
C PRO A 106 6.11 9.40 -10.86
N PHE A 107 5.37 9.97 -9.91
CA PHE A 107 5.94 10.73 -8.79
C PHE A 107 5.14 10.48 -7.50
N CYS A 108 5.80 10.67 -6.36
CA CYS A 108 5.21 10.54 -5.04
C CYS A 108 5.82 11.58 -4.09
N LEU A 109 4.98 12.32 -3.39
CA LEU A 109 5.37 13.24 -2.32
C LEU A 109 5.13 12.57 -0.98
N LEU A 110 6.19 12.48 -0.18
CA LEU A 110 6.19 11.92 1.17
C LEU A 110 6.58 13.01 2.16
N ASP A 111 5.67 13.35 3.07
CA ASP A 111 5.85 14.41 4.05
C ASP A 111 5.93 13.81 5.46
N GLU A 112 7.11 13.93 6.09
CA GLU A 112 7.44 13.47 7.45
C GLU A 112 7.04 12.01 7.78
N ILE A 113 6.92 11.16 6.77
CA ILE A 113 6.47 9.76 6.94
C ILE A 113 7.46 8.93 7.77
N ASP A 114 8.71 9.34 7.84
CA ASP A 114 9.78 8.69 8.59
C ASP A 114 9.92 9.18 10.05
N ALA A 115 9.13 10.16 10.47
CA ALA A 115 9.17 10.70 11.83
C ALA A 115 8.95 9.65 12.95
N PRO A 116 8.02 8.68 12.82
CA PRO A 116 7.81 7.66 13.85
C PRO A 116 8.79 6.47 13.77
N LEU A 117 9.74 6.47 12.83
CA LEU A 117 10.65 5.36 12.60
C LEU A 117 11.92 5.48 13.46
N ASP A 118 12.37 4.34 14.00
CA ASP A 118 13.70 4.24 14.59
C ASP A 118 14.80 4.19 13.51
N ASP A 119 16.03 4.33 13.93
CA ASP A 119 17.19 4.39 13.05
C ASP A 119 17.37 3.18 12.12
N ALA A 120 17.03 1.99 12.60
CA ALA A 120 17.13 0.76 11.82
C ALA A 120 16.03 0.73 10.75
N ASN A 121 14.82 1.12 11.12
CA ASN A 121 13.67 1.18 10.21
C ASN A 121 13.81 2.29 9.18
N VAL A 122 14.36 3.46 9.56
CA VAL A 122 14.72 4.53 8.60
C VAL A 122 15.67 4.01 7.52
N SER A 123 16.66 3.19 7.90
CA SER A 123 17.59 2.60 6.94
C SER A 123 16.89 1.71 5.92
N ARG A 124 16.02 0.82 6.38
CA ARG A 124 15.24 -0.08 5.52
C ARG A 124 14.22 0.67 4.65
N PHE A 125 13.62 1.72 5.22
CA PHE A 125 12.73 2.62 4.49
C PHE A 125 13.43 3.28 3.30
N VAL A 126 14.62 3.86 3.52
CA VAL A 126 15.41 4.48 2.44
C VAL A 126 15.84 3.47 1.38
N GLU A 127 16.20 2.24 1.78
CA GLU A 127 16.52 1.16 0.83
C GLU A 127 15.31 0.75 -0.01
N MET A 128 14.13 0.69 0.61
CA MET A 128 12.87 0.41 -0.09
C MET A 128 12.56 1.51 -1.12
N LEU A 129 12.68 2.79 -0.74
CA LEU A 129 12.53 3.91 -1.69
C LEU A 129 13.49 3.78 -2.87
N ARG A 130 14.77 3.45 -2.60
CA ARG A 130 15.77 3.28 -3.66
C ARG A 130 15.42 2.18 -4.65
N SER A 131 14.84 1.09 -4.17
CA SER A 131 14.43 -0.01 -5.06
C SER A 131 13.33 0.37 -6.05
N MET A 132 12.62 1.48 -5.79
CA MET A 132 11.49 1.95 -6.61
C MET A 132 11.84 3.17 -7.49
N LEU A 133 13.06 3.71 -7.39
CA LEU A 133 13.48 4.91 -8.15
C LEU A 133 13.50 4.70 -9.66
N SER A 134 13.53 3.46 -10.14
CA SER A 134 13.47 3.17 -11.59
C SER A 134 12.11 3.50 -12.22
N HIS A 135 11.05 3.57 -11.42
CA HIS A 135 9.69 3.75 -11.91
C HIS A 135 8.98 4.96 -11.29
N THR A 136 9.49 5.50 -10.17
CA THR A 136 8.83 6.57 -9.42
C THR A 136 9.85 7.60 -8.96
N GLN A 137 9.58 8.88 -9.21
CA GLN A 137 10.32 9.98 -8.61
C GLN A 137 9.74 10.29 -7.23
N PHE A 138 10.54 10.18 -6.17
CA PHE A 138 10.12 10.52 -4.82
C PHE A 138 10.58 11.93 -4.45
N ILE A 139 9.67 12.72 -3.90
CA ILE A 139 9.92 13.98 -3.22
C ILE A 139 9.70 13.72 -1.74
N LEU A 140 10.76 13.83 -0.95
CA LEU A 140 10.72 13.52 0.47
C LEU A 140 11.00 14.77 1.29
N ILE A 141 10.05 15.15 2.13
CA ILE A 141 10.17 16.18 3.15
C ILE A 141 10.42 15.46 4.47
N THR A 142 11.52 15.79 5.15
CA THR A 142 11.89 15.12 6.40
C THR A 142 12.82 15.99 7.24
N HIS A 143 12.70 15.87 8.56
CA HIS A 143 13.64 16.41 9.54
C HIS A 143 14.65 15.37 10.05
N ASN A 144 14.55 14.11 9.62
CA ASN A 144 15.43 13.05 10.02
C ASN A 144 16.77 13.14 9.27
N ARG A 145 17.84 13.45 10.02
CA ARG A 145 19.19 13.59 9.45
C ARG A 145 19.67 12.34 8.70
N ARG A 146 19.34 11.15 9.18
CA ARG A 146 19.74 9.89 8.54
C ARG A 146 19.07 9.70 7.18
N THR A 147 17.84 10.14 7.05
CA THR A 147 17.14 10.13 5.77
C THR A 147 17.80 11.12 4.80
N ILE A 148 18.19 12.30 5.28
CA ILE A 148 18.86 13.35 4.48
C ILE A 148 20.24 12.89 4.03
N ASP A 149 21.10 12.40 4.94
CA ASP A 149 22.48 12.05 4.66
C ASP A 149 22.62 10.90 3.65
N ARG A 150 21.73 9.90 3.74
CA ARG A 150 21.70 8.80 2.76
C ARG A 150 21.20 9.22 1.38
N LYS A 151 20.52 10.37 1.28
CA LYS A 151 20.02 10.95 0.05
C LYS A 151 21.10 11.72 -0.72
N SER A 152 21.98 12.43 0.00
CA SER A 152 22.99 13.32 -0.59
C SER A 152 24.05 12.60 -1.42
N THR A 153 24.30 11.32 -1.18
CA THR A 153 25.31 10.54 -1.90
C THR A 153 24.98 10.27 -3.38
N ARG A 154 23.73 10.51 -3.84
CA ARG A 154 23.32 10.31 -5.25
C ARG A 154 23.01 11.58 -6.02
N LEU A 155 22.83 12.72 -5.36
CA LEU A 155 22.53 13.98 -6.05
C LEU A 155 23.78 14.67 -6.63
N ASN A 156 24.99 14.26 -6.22
CA ASN A 156 26.26 14.83 -6.70
C ASN A 156 26.90 14.08 -7.88
N SER A 157 26.27 13.05 -8.43
CA SER A 157 26.84 12.28 -9.56
C SER A 157 26.28 12.64 -10.94
N SER A 158 25.52 13.73 -11.07
CA SER A 158 24.96 14.17 -12.35
C SER A 158 25.42 15.57 -12.78
N HIS A 159 26.58 16.02 -12.29
CA HIS A 159 27.27 17.21 -12.82
C HIS A 159 28.71 16.84 -13.13
N THR A 160 28.91 16.20 -14.27
CA THR A 160 30.08 16.27 -15.15
C THR A 160 29.64 15.95 -16.57
#